data_8e0c1dd2237de600bb4684534595bebd
#
_entry.id   8e0c1dd2237de600bb4684534595bebd
#
_cell.length_a   1.000
_cell.length_b   1.000
_cell.length_c   1.000
_cell.angle_alpha   90.00
_cell.angle_beta   90.00
_cell.angle_gamma   90.00
#
_symmetry.space_group_name_H-M   'P 1'
#
loop_
_entity.id
_entity.type
_entity.pdbx_description
1 polymer ?
#
loop_
_entity_poly.entity_id
_entity_poly.type
_entity_poly.pdbx_seq_one_letter_code
_entity_poly.pdbx_strand_id
1 'polypeptide(L)'
;PSWEEAYVPGPKTMAAAAEWLDHNAGAHERFFLFVDEFDPHEPFDTPEPWTFKYHDQRDQELMIWPPYGTDPVASGALTEAQAVQLRANYGAKLSMIDHWLGRVLDAVDRNDLWNDTAVVLCTDHGHYLGEHGGAFGKPGLPVYNTLGHIPLLISWPGAAPGLCDALTTMVDIHATIADLFGAVPRHRTHGRSLRPLLDGQVDSVREWVLQGYFGREVNVIDLDGKYVRTAPDGPFPLSI
;
A
#
# COMPACT_ATOMS: atom_id res chain seq x y z
N PRO A 1 -10.04 27.03 -8.28
CA PRO A 1 -11.27 26.35 -7.88
C PRO A 1 -11.00 25.70 -6.54
N SER A 2 -11.78 26.07 -5.52
CA SER A 2 -11.75 25.37 -4.23
C SER A 2 -12.36 23.99 -4.47
N TRP A 3 -11.54 22.99 -4.59
CA TRP A 3 -11.99 21.61 -4.59
C TRP A 3 -12.47 21.31 -3.17
N GLU A 4 -13.74 21.04 -3.02
CA GLU A 4 -14.21 20.53 -1.74
C GLU A 4 -13.65 19.13 -1.55
N GLU A 5 -13.03 18.88 -0.43
CA GLU A 5 -12.38 17.62 -0.08
C GLU A 5 -13.28 16.40 -0.31
N ALA A 6 -14.56 16.52 0.03
CA ALA A 6 -15.56 15.48 -0.18
C ALA A 6 -15.77 15.05 -1.65
N TYR A 7 -15.27 15.80 -2.63
CA TYR A 7 -15.38 15.45 -4.06
C TYR A 7 -14.12 14.79 -4.62
N VAL A 8 -13.05 14.69 -3.83
CA VAL A 8 -11.82 13.99 -4.22
C VAL A 8 -12.07 12.46 -4.20
N PRO A 9 -11.50 11.68 -5.13
CA PRO A 9 -11.75 10.24 -5.22
C PRO A 9 -11.53 9.46 -3.92
N GLY A 10 -10.39 9.62 -3.26
CA GLY A 10 -10.07 8.94 -2.00
C GLY A 10 -11.08 9.18 -0.88
N PRO A 11 -11.36 10.44 -0.51
CA PRO A 11 -12.43 10.79 0.40
C PRO A 11 -13.78 10.16 0.06
N LYS A 12 -14.16 10.15 -1.22
CA LYS A 12 -15.43 9.50 -1.67
C LYS A 12 -15.42 8.01 -1.45
N THR A 13 -14.33 7.33 -1.79
CA THR A 13 -14.18 5.89 -1.61
C THR A 13 -14.33 5.52 -0.14
N MET A 14 -13.63 6.23 0.75
CA MET A 14 -13.69 5.99 2.20
C MET A 14 -15.07 6.31 2.78
N ALA A 15 -15.71 7.41 2.34
CA ALA A 15 -17.06 7.75 2.77
C ALA A 15 -18.07 6.67 2.34
N ALA A 16 -17.99 6.20 1.08
CA ALA A 16 -18.86 5.14 0.57
C ALA A 16 -18.65 3.81 1.31
N ALA A 17 -17.40 3.46 1.66
CA ALA A 17 -17.09 2.27 2.45
C ALA A 17 -17.69 2.36 3.87
N ALA A 18 -17.57 3.50 4.53
CA ALA A 18 -18.17 3.74 5.85
C ALA A 18 -19.70 3.65 5.80
N GLU A 19 -20.33 4.30 4.81
CA GLU A 19 -21.78 4.23 4.59
C GLU A 19 -22.26 2.80 4.30
N TRP A 20 -21.48 2.05 3.51
CA TRP A 20 -21.81 0.65 3.23
C TRP A 20 -21.79 -0.18 4.51
N LEU A 21 -20.79 -0.01 5.39
CA LEU A 21 -20.72 -0.71 6.68
C LEU A 21 -21.94 -0.36 7.56
N ASP A 22 -22.27 0.93 7.66
CA ASP A 22 -23.40 1.38 8.48
C ASP A 22 -24.75 0.79 8.02
N HIS A 23 -24.92 0.54 6.72
CA HIS A 23 -26.17 0.00 6.19
C HIS A 23 -26.20 -1.53 6.09
N ASN A 24 -25.06 -2.19 5.93
CA ASN A 24 -25.02 -3.60 5.53
C ASN A 24 -24.39 -4.54 6.56
N ALA A 25 -23.51 -4.07 7.43
CA ALA A 25 -22.79 -4.96 8.36
C ALA A 25 -23.75 -5.79 9.22
N GLY A 26 -24.82 -5.18 9.77
CA GLY A 26 -25.85 -5.88 10.54
C GLY A 26 -26.90 -6.62 9.70
N ALA A 27 -26.90 -6.46 8.37
CA ALA A 27 -27.88 -7.08 7.48
C ALA A 27 -27.41 -8.43 6.91
N HIS A 28 -26.14 -8.78 7.11
CA HIS A 28 -25.53 -9.99 6.57
C HIS A 28 -24.84 -10.78 7.66
N GLU A 29 -25.05 -12.10 7.69
CA GLU A 29 -24.32 -13.01 8.58
C GLU A 29 -22.82 -13.03 8.29
N ARG A 30 -22.44 -12.87 7.03
CA ARG A 30 -21.05 -12.80 6.57
C ARG A 30 -20.94 -11.85 5.39
N PHE A 31 -19.91 -11.03 5.37
CA PHE A 31 -19.62 -10.15 4.24
C PHE A 31 -18.11 -10.10 3.94
N PHE A 32 -17.78 -9.68 2.74
CA PHE A 32 -16.44 -9.28 2.33
C PHE A 32 -16.54 -7.91 1.66
N LEU A 33 -15.95 -6.91 2.27
CA LEU A 33 -15.85 -5.57 1.71
C LEU A 33 -14.40 -5.35 1.25
N PHE A 34 -14.22 -5.11 -0.04
CA PHE A 34 -12.95 -4.69 -0.61
C PHE A 34 -13.04 -3.20 -0.94
N VAL A 35 -12.14 -2.42 -0.33
CA VAL A 35 -12.04 -0.97 -0.55
C VAL A 35 -10.76 -0.73 -1.33
N ASP A 36 -10.91 -0.40 -2.62
CA ASP A 36 -9.79 -0.10 -3.52
C ASP A 36 -9.61 1.42 -3.56
N GLU A 37 -8.51 1.88 -2.99
CA GLU A 37 -8.16 3.29 -2.88
C GLU A 37 -6.89 3.57 -3.64
N PHE A 38 -6.93 4.57 -4.54
CA PHE A 38 -5.82 4.88 -5.41
C PHE A 38 -4.76 5.78 -4.76
N ASP A 39 -5.17 6.61 -3.78
CA ASP A 39 -4.23 7.49 -3.09
C ASP A 39 -3.32 6.70 -2.11
N PRO A 40 -2.06 7.10 -1.95
CA PRO A 40 -1.42 8.34 -2.36
C PRO A 40 -0.69 8.30 -3.72
N HIS A 41 -1.19 7.55 -4.70
CA HIS A 41 -0.63 7.55 -6.06
C HIS A 41 -0.58 8.97 -6.65
N GLU A 42 0.33 9.22 -7.58
CA GLU A 42 0.35 10.48 -8.33
C GLU A 42 -0.90 10.63 -9.23
N PRO A 43 -1.37 11.85 -9.45
CA PRO A 43 -0.81 13.16 -9.07
C PRO A 43 -0.91 13.42 -7.56
N PHE A 44 0.10 14.07 -6.99
CA PHE A 44 0.14 14.40 -5.56
C PHE A 44 -0.62 15.69 -5.25
N ASP A 45 -1.76 15.85 -5.86
CA ASP A 45 -2.67 16.97 -5.63
C ASP A 45 -3.60 16.69 -4.44
N THR A 46 -3.84 17.72 -3.67
CA THR A 46 -4.77 17.67 -2.53
C THR A 46 -5.53 18.98 -2.42
N PRO A 47 -6.78 18.98 -1.93
CA PRO A 47 -7.49 20.20 -1.61
C PRO A 47 -6.96 20.83 -0.30
N GLU A 48 -7.34 22.08 -0.03
CA GLU A 48 -7.18 22.64 1.32
C GLU A 48 -8.04 21.85 2.33
N PRO A 49 -7.56 21.63 3.58
CA PRO A 49 -6.37 22.25 4.17
C PRO A 49 -5.05 21.47 3.94
N TRP A 50 -5.04 20.43 3.11
CA TRP A 50 -3.94 19.49 2.96
C TRP A 50 -2.80 20.02 2.09
N THR A 51 -3.10 20.76 1.01
CA THR A 51 -2.16 21.18 -0.04
C THR A 51 -0.85 21.74 0.50
N PHE A 52 -0.91 22.58 1.54
CA PHE A 52 0.27 23.19 2.14
C PHE A 52 0.57 22.69 3.54
N LYS A 53 0.20 21.46 3.85
CA LYS A 53 0.38 20.88 5.20
C LYS A 53 1.86 20.76 5.58
N TYR A 54 2.73 20.48 4.63
CA TYR A 54 4.16 20.20 4.87
C TYR A 54 5.12 21.15 4.13
N HIS A 55 4.62 22.18 3.42
CA HIS A 55 5.40 23.23 2.81
C HIS A 55 4.60 24.52 2.70
N ASP A 56 5.28 25.65 2.52
CA ASP A 56 4.69 26.99 2.37
C ASP A 56 4.97 27.64 1.01
N GLN A 57 5.38 26.88 0.02
CA GLN A 57 5.77 27.35 -1.33
C GLN A 57 4.55 27.75 -2.16
N ARG A 58 3.71 28.67 -1.64
CA ARG A 58 2.44 29.11 -2.26
C ARG A 58 2.64 29.98 -3.49
N ASP A 59 3.80 30.55 -3.66
CA ASP A 59 4.23 31.40 -4.76
C ASP A 59 4.88 30.62 -5.92
N GLN A 60 5.04 29.32 -5.77
CA GLN A 60 5.62 28.44 -6.77
C GLN A 60 4.54 27.61 -7.48
N GLU A 61 4.86 27.17 -8.69
CA GLU A 61 4.05 26.19 -9.39
C GLU A 61 3.96 24.90 -8.57
N LEU A 62 2.75 24.37 -8.41
CA LEU A 62 2.51 23.16 -7.64
C LEU A 62 3.02 21.93 -8.41
N MET A 63 4.06 21.30 -7.88
CA MET A 63 4.63 20.08 -8.43
C MET A 63 3.89 18.86 -7.89
N ILE A 64 3.05 18.27 -8.73
CA ILE A 64 2.20 17.12 -8.36
C ILE A 64 2.56 15.82 -9.11
N TRP A 65 3.31 15.94 -10.22
CA TRP A 65 3.76 14.79 -11.00
C TRP A 65 5.29 14.63 -10.87
N PRO A 66 5.78 13.58 -10.20
CA PRO A 66 7.21 13.32 -10.16
C PRO A 66 7.70 12.85 -11.53
N PRO A 67 8.80 13.41 -12.06
CA PRO A 67 9.47 12.80 -13.19
C PRO A 67 10.11 11.48 -12.75
N TYR A 68 9.79 10.40 -13.45
CA TYR A 68 10.37 9.10 -13.14
C TYR A 68 11.83 9.04 -13.58
N GLY A 69 12.71 8.71 -12.66
CA GLY A 69 14.14 8.61 -12.97
C GLY A 69 14.98 8.20 -11.77
N THR A 70 16.22 7.82 -12.07
CA THR A 70 17.18 7.41 -11.03
C THR A 70 17.79 8.60 -10.29
N ASP A 71 17.86 9.77 -10.94
CA ASP A 71 18.27 11.02 -10.31
C ASP A 71 17.78 12.23 -11.14
N PRO A 72 16.47 12.58 -11.02
CA PRO A 72 15.91 13.72 -11.73
C PRO A 72 16.52 15.06 -11.34
N VAL A 73 17.07 15.20 -10.14
CA VAL A 73 17.72 16.44 -9.69
C VAL A 73 19.06 16.60 -10.38
N ALA A 74 19.92 15.58 -10.36
CA ALA A 74 21.22 15.65 -11.04
C ALA A 74 21.10 15.81 -12.56
N SER A 75 20.05 15.24 -13.17
CA SER A 75 19.78 15.41 -14.60
C SER A 75 19.16 16.76 -14.97
N GLY A 76 18.76 17.58 -13.98
CA GLY A 76 18.10 18.85 -14.20
C GLY A 76 16.61 18.76 -14.54
N ALA A 77 16.01 17.57 -14.42
CA ALA A 77 14.57 17.37 -14.60
C ALA A 77 13.75 17.87 -13.40
N LEU A 78 14.38 17.98 -12.23
CA LEU A 78 13.86 18.60 -11.01
C LEU A 78 14.89 19.57 -10.42
N THR A 79 14.40 20.63 -9.79
CA THR A 79 15.19 21.39 -8.81
C THR A 79 15.08 20.75 -7.42
N GLU A 80 16.02 21.06 -6.53
CA GLU A 80 15.93 20.64 -5.12
C GLU A 80 14.62 21.13 -4.46
N ALA A 81 14.21 22.36 -4.77
CA ALA A 81 12.96 22.91 -4.23
C ALA A 81 11.72 22.11 -4.68
N GLN A 82 11.68 21.70 -5.94
CA GLN A 82 10.62 20.86 -6.48
C GLN A 82 10.64 19.44 -5.87
N ALA A 83 11.83 18.88 -5.64
CA ALA A 83 11.97 17.58 -4.96
C ALA A 83 11.45 17.63 -3.51
N VAL A 84 11.73 18.71 -2.78
CA VAL A 84 11.16 18.96 -1.44
C VAL A 84 9.65 19.07 -1.51
N GLN A 85 9.11 19.83 -2.47
CA GLN A 85 7.67 20.01 -2.66
C GLN A 85 6.96 18.67 -2.98
N LEU A 86 7.53 17.84 -3.86
CA LEU A 86 6.96 16.51 -4.18
C LEU A 86 6.84 15.62 -2.95
N ARG A 87 7.88 15.58 -2.10
CA ARG A 87 7.83 14.83 -0.82
C ARG A 87 6.74 15.36 0.10
N ALA A 88 6.63 16.66 0.20
CA ALA A 88 5.62 17.32 1.03
C ALA A 88 4.20 17.05 0.52
N ASN A 89 3.98 17.11 -0.79
CA ASN A 89 2.69 16.84 -1.43
C ASN A 89 2.28 15.35 -1.28
N TYR A 90 3.22 14.43 -1.43
CA TYR A 90 2.98 13.01 -1.13
C TYR A 90 2.53 12.82 0.34
N GLY A 91 3.26 13.41 1.28
CA GLY A 91 2.91 13.37 2.70
C GLY A 91 1.55 14.00 3.00
N ALA A 92 1.20 15.09 2.31
CA ALA A 92 -0.11 15.74 2.43
C ALA A 92 -1.23 14.82 1.95
N LYS A 93 -1.05 14.15 0.81
CA LYS A 93 -1.99 13.19 0.27
C LYS A 93 -2.18 11.97 1.17
N LEU A 94 -1.08 11.44 1.70
CA LEU A 94 -1.11 10.35 2.69
C LEU A 94 -1.86 10.76 3.96
N SER A 95 -1.64 12.00 4.44
CA SER A 95 -2.37 12.48 5.62
C SER A 95 -3.86 12.71 5.37
N MET A 96 -4.23 13.09 4.16
CA MET A 96 -5.64 13.22 3.77
C MET A 96 -6.31 11.85 3.79
N ILE A 97 -5.72 10.85 3.16
CA ILE A 97 -6.34 9.51 3.10
C ILE A 97 -6.38 8.83 4.46
N ASP A 98 -5.35 9.03 5.30
CA ASP A 98 -5.34 8.56 6.69
C ASP A 98 -6.51 9.15 7.50
N HIS A 99 -6.76 10.45 7.35
CA HIS A 99 -7.93 11.10 7.97
C HIS A 99 -9.26 10.48 7.51
N TRP A 100 -9.39 10.19 6.22
CA TRP A 100 -10.61 9.61 5.68
C TRP A 100 -10.76 8.12 5.98
N LEU A 101 -9.65 7.38 6.11
CA LEU A 101 -9.66 6.02 6.64
C LEU A 101 -10.27 5.97 8.05
N GLY A 102 -10.03 7.01 8.86
CA GLY A 102 -10.67 7.17 10.17
C GLY A 102 -12.19 7.04 10.11
N ARG A 103 -12.85 7.50 9.03
CA ARG A 103 -14.29 7.36 8.85
C ARG A 103 -14.74 5.91 8.71
N VAL A 104 -13.92 5.08 8.04
CA VAL A 104 -14.18 3.65 7.92
C VAL A 104 -13.99 2.95 9.27
N LEU A 105 -12.91 3.30 10.00
CA LEU A 105 -12.66 2.76 11.33
C LEU A 105 -13.74 3.18 12.33
N ASP A 106 -14.21 4.43 12.27
CA ASP A 106 -15.36 4.90 13.05
C ASP A 106 -16.64 4.08 12.74
N ALA A 107 -16.84 3.64 11.49
CA ALA A 107 -17.96 2.78 11.14
C ALA A 107 -17.78 1.35 11.69
N VAL A 108 -16.55 0.83 11.71
CA VAL A 108 -16.23 -0.45 12.38
C VAL A 108 -16.56 -0.37 13.87
N ASP A 109 -16.17 0.74 14.53
CA ASP A 109 -16.50 1.01 15.95
C ASP A 109 -18.00 1.09 16.20
N ARG A 110 -18.72 1.90 15.42
CA ARG A 110 -20.17 2.09 15.59
C ARG A 110 -20.98 0.82 15.40
N ASN A 111 -20.50 -0.10 14.57
CA ASN A 111 -21.17 -1.37 14.29
C ASN A 111 -20.62 -2.53 15.13
N ASP A 112 -19.74 -2.28 16.11
CA ASP A 112 -19.15 -3.27 17.02
C ASP A 112 -18.48 -4.46 16.29
N LEU A 113 -17.75 -4.19 15.20
CA LEU A 113 -17.24 -5.24 14.31
C LEU A 113 -15.88 -5.82 14.71
N TRP A 114 -15.16 -5.23 15.67
CA TRP A 114 -13.79 -5.65 16.02
C TRP A 114 -13.68 -7.09 16.54
N ASN A 115 -14.75 -7.63 17.08
CA ASN A 115 -14.78 -8.96 17.72
C ASN A 115 -15.00 -10.12 16.73
N ASP A 116 -15.49 -9.82 15.52
CA ASP A 116 -15.89 -10.85 14.55
C ASP A 116 -15.47 -10.55 13.10
N THR A 117 -14.86 -9.38 12.88
CA THR A 117 -14.44 -8.93 11.56
C THR A 117 -12.94 -8.70 11.50
N ALA A 118 -12.25 -9.33 10.55
CA ALA A 118 -10.85 -9.03 10.25
C ALA A 118 -10.78 -7.79 9.38
N VAL A 119 -9.95 -6.81 9.78
CA VAL A 119 -9.65 -5.61 8.99
C VAL A 119 -8.21 -5.69 8.51
N VAL A 120 -7.99 -5.61 7.19
CA VAL A 120 -6.67 -5.68 6.56
C VAL A 120 -6.40 -4.38 5.83
N LEU A 121 -5.30 -3.71 6.17
CA LEU A 121 -4.77 -2.56 5.47
C LEU A 121 -3.43 -2.91 4.85
N CYS A 122 -3.32 -2.73 3.55
CA CYS A 122 -2.11 -3.02 2.79
C CYS A 122 -2.01 -2.11 1.55
N THR A 123 -0.88 -2.15 0.87
CA THR A 123 -0.67 -1.51 -0.44
C THR A 123 0.01 -2.49 -1.40
N ASP A 124 0.03 -2.19 -2.68
CA ASP A 124 0.65 -3.03 -3.70
C ASP A 124 2.17 -2.84 -3.80
N HIS A 125 2.65 -1.60 -3.69
CA HIS A 125 4.07 -1.23 -3.70
C HIS A 125 4.27 0.16 -3.10
N GLY A 126 5.53 0.53 -2.85
CA GLY A 126 5.93 1.87 -2.43
C GLY A 126 6.22 2.81 -3.61
N HIS A 127 6.88 3.93 -3.29
CA HIS A 127 7.24 4.98 -4.24
C HIS A 127 8.56 5.64 -3.83
N TYR A 128 9.50 5.85 -4.76
CA TYR A 128 10.71 6.61 -4.48
C TYR A 128 10.43 8.10 -4.48
N LEU A 129 10.96 8.79 -3.49
CA LEU A 129 10.82 10.23 -3.27
C LEU A 129 12.18 10.93 -3.06
N GLY A 130 13.25 10.39 -3.67
CA GLY A 130 14.61 10.89 -3.60
C GLY A 130 15.59 9.96 -2.89
N GLU A 131 15.17 8.76 -2.48
CA GLU A 131 16.04 7.74 -1.89
C GLU A 131 16.93 7.08 -2.97
N HIS A 132 17.90 6.27 -2.52
CA HIS A 132 18.76 5.43 -3.38
C HIS A 132 19.43 6.19 -4.53
N GLY A 133 20.05 7.33 -4.19
CA GLY A 133 20.79 8.16 -5.15
C GLY A 133 19.92 9.17 -5.90
N GLY A 134 18.77 9.55 -5.34
CA GLY A 134 17.91 10.58 -5.91
C GLY A 134 16.74 10.06 -6.72
N ALA A 135 16.39 8.78 -6.61
CA ALA A 135 15.33 8.16 -7.41
C ALA A 135 13.94 8.72 -7.08
N PHE A 136 13.16 9.00 -8.12
CA PHE A 136 11.76 9.39 -8.01
C PHE A 136 10.86 8.48 -8.86
N GLY A 137 9.65 8.26 -8.39
CA GLY A 137 8.68 7.40 -9.06
C GLY A 137 8.93 5.92 -8.82
N LYS A 138 8.71 5.14 -9.86
CA LYS A 138 8.92 3.69 -9.89
C LYS A 138 9.79 3.34 -11.11
N PRO A 139 11.08 3.77 -11.12
CA PRO A 139 11.92 3.71 -12.34
C PRO A 139 12.33 2.29 -12.75
N GLY A 140 11.87 1.29 -12.04
CA GLY A 140 12.01 -0.11 -12.42
C GLY A 140 13.09 -0.85 -11.68
N LEU A 141 14.29 -0.31 -11.51
CA LEU A 141 15.41 -1.05 -10.94
C LEU A 141 16.33 -0.18 -10.10
N PRO A 142 16.94 -0.75 -9.06
CA PRO A 142 16.57 -2.00 -8.38
C PRO A 142 15.31 -1.85 -7.50
N VAL A 143 14.65 -2.98 -7.16
CA VAL A 143 13.53 -2.95 -6.21
C VAL A 143 14.09 -2.97 -4.80
N TYR A 144 14.24 -1.80 -4.19
CA TYR A 144 14.63 -1.66 -2.78
C TYR A 144 13.43 -1.79 -1.83
N ASN A 145 13.71 -1.83 -0.53
CA ASN A 145 12.69 -1.90 0.50
C ASN A 145 11.67 -0.76 0.43
N THR A 146 12.09 0.43 -0.03
CA THR A 146 11.18 1.56 -0.29
C THR A 146 10.03 1.20 -1.24
N LEU A 147 10.26 0.30 -2.21
CA LEU A 147 9.22 -0.20 -3.10
C LEU A 147 8.60 -1.52 -2.65
N GLY A 148 9.40 -2.43 -2.10
CA GLY A 148 9.01 -3.82 -1.93
C GLY A 148 8.67 -4.25 -0.50
N HIS A 149 9.14 -3.53 0.52
CA HIS A 149 8.76 -3.76 1.92
C HIS A 149 7.55 -2.89 2.26
N ILE A 150 6.39 -3.36 1.88
CA ILE A 150 5.11 -2.65 1.99
C ILE A 150 4.46 -2.87 3.36
N PRO A 151 3.68 -1.89 3.86
CA PRO A 151 2.92 -2.06 5.09
C PRO A 151 1.84 -3.14 4.94
N LEU A 152 1.69 -3.95 5.99
CA LEU A 152 0.59 -4.87 6.17
C LEU A 152 0.14 -4.77 7.63
N LEU A 153 -1.05 -4.23 7.86
CA LEU A 153 -1.66 -4.13 9.18
C LEU A 153 -2.93 -4.98 9.18
N ILE A 154 -3.06 -5.83 10.19
CA ILE A 154 -4.21 -6.72 10.31
C ILE A 154 -4.77 -6.60 11.72
N SER A 155 -6.03 -6.18 11.83
CA SER A 155 -6.82 -6.41 13.02
C SER A 155 -7.48 -7.78 12.89
N TRP A 156 -7.20 -8.67 13.83
CA TRP A 156 -7.69 -10.04 13.81
C TRP A 156 -8.47 -10.33 15.08
N PRO A 157 -9.71 -10.79 15.01
CA PRO A 157 -10.52 -11.10 16.19
C PRO A 157 -9.80 -12.05 17.14
N GLY A 158 -9.63 -11.62 18.40
CA GLY A 158 -8.94 -12.39 19.44
C GLY A 158 -7.42 -12.32 19.44
N ALA A 159 -6.77 -11.70 18.45
CA ALA A 159 -5.32 -11.53 18.46
C ALA A 159 -4.91 -10.38 19.41
N ALA A 160 -3.82 -10.59 20.13
CA ALA A 160 -3.21 -9.51 20.90
C ALA A 160 -2.46 -8.55 19.97
N PRO A 161 -2.45 -7.23 20.27
CA PRO A 161 -1.62 -6.27 19.54
C PRO A 161 -0.13 -6.64 19.63
N GLY A 162 0.58 -6.54 18.51
CA GLY A 162 2.00 -6.86 18.44
C GLY A 162 2.61 -6.60 17.07
N LEU A 163 3.90 -6.89 16.97
CA LEU A 163 4.65 -6.92 15.72
C LEU A 163 4.91 -8.37 15.33
N CYS A 164 4.92 -8.64 14.04
CA CYS A 164 5.21 -9.96 13.50
C CYS A 164 6.27 -9.82 12.40
N ASP A 165 7.42 -10.47 12.59
CA ASP A 165 8.57 -10.42 11.67
C ASP A 165 8.50 -11.52 10.60
N ALA A 166 7.43 -12.32 10.56
CA ALA A 166 7.26 -13.38 9.57
C ALA A 166 7.20 -12.80 8.16
N LEU A 167 7.89 -13.45 7.22
CA LEU A 167 7.84 -13.08 5.81
C LEU A 167 6.46 -13.37 5.22
N THR A 168 5.86 -12.34 4.63
CA THR A 168 4.57 -12.40 3.96
C THR A 168 4.63 -11.73 2.59
N THR A 169 3.64 -11.96 1.76
CA THR A 169 3.52 -11.34 0.43
C THR A 169 2.06 -11.08 0.09
N MET A 170 1.79 -10.16 -0.85
CA MET A 170 0.42 -9.81 -1.26
C MET A 170 -0.42 -11.00 -1.72
N VAL A 171 0.19 -12.05 -2.30
CA VAL A 171 -0.56 -13.25 -2.70
C VAL A 171 -1.10 -14.05 -1.50
N ASP A 172 -0.60 -13.80 -0.30
CA ASP A 172 -1.07 -14.44 0.93
C ASP A 172 -2.41 -13.86 1.39
N ILE A 173 -2.70 -12.61 1.05
CA ILE A 173 -3.98 -11.97 1.36
C ILE A 173 -5.14 -12.74 0.70
N HIS A 174 -4.99 -13.06 -0.60
CA HIS A 174 -5.99 -13.87 -1.31
C HIS A 174 -6.18 -15.25 -0.65
N ALA A 175 -5.07 -15.93 -0.31
CA ALA A 175 -5.14 -17.23 0.34
C ALA A 175 -5.79 -17.16 1.74
N THR A 176 -5.52 -16.07 2.48
CA THR A 176 -6.12 -15.82 3.81
C THR A 176 -7.62 -15.58 3.70
N ILE A 177 -8.06 -14.75 2.74
CA ILE A 177 -9.48 -14.49 2.50
C ILE A 177 -10.20 -15.79 2.11
N ALA A 178 -9.62 -16.58 1.20
CA ALA A 178 -10.19 -17.86 0.78
C ALA A 178 -10.35 -18.81 1.99
N ASP A 179 -9.35 -18.90 2.86
CA ASP A 179 -9.39 -19.73 4.07
C ASP A 179 -10.48 -19.25 5.05
N LEU A 180 -10.58 -17.93 5.29
CA LEU A 180 -11.63 -17.36 6.14
C LEU A 180 -13.04 -17.73 5.70
N PHE A 181 -13.28 -17.74 4.39
CA PHE A 181 -14.59 -18.08 3.82
C PHE A 181 -14.77 -19.58 3.57
N GLY A 182 -13.76 -20.42 3.85
CA GLY A 182 -13.79 -21.85 3.53
C GLY A 182 -13.84 -22.11 2.02
N ALA A 183 -13.35 -21.16 1.22
CA ALA A 183 -13.34 -21.24 -0.24
C ALA A 183 -12.11 -22.02 -0.72
N VAL A 184 -12.31 -22.95 -1.64
CA VAL A 184 -11.22 -23.69 -2.27
C VAL A 184 -10.94 -23.05 -3.65
N PRO A 185 -9.75 -22.44 -3.86
CA PRO A 185 -9.37 -21.91 -5.15
C PRO A 185 -9.42 -22.99 -6.24
N ARG A 186 -10.02 -22.68 -7.41
CA ARG A 186 -10.11 -23.61 -8.54
C ARG A 186 -8.82 -23.73 -9.36
N HIS A 187 -7.83 -22.89 -9.06
CA HIS A 187 -6.53 -22.87 -9.72
C HIS A 187 -5.42 -22.88 -8.66
N ARG A 188 -4.21 -23.22 -9.10
CA ARG A 188 -3.03 -23.20 -8.24
C ARG A 188 -2.74 -21.75 -7.83
N THR A 189 -2.59 -21.51 -6.51
CA THR A 189 -2.12 -20.27 -5.95
C THR A 189 -0.77 -20.47 -5.28
N HIS A 190 0.04 -19.41 -5.20
CA HIS A 190 1.32 -19.41 -4.49
C HIS A 190 1.21 -18.78 -3.10
N GLY A 191 0.06 -18.20 -2.78
CA GLY A 191 -0.24 -17.63 -1.47
C GLY A 191 -0.40 -18.71 -0.41
N ARG A 192 -0.07 -18.34 0.81
CA ARG A 192 -0.29 -19.15 2.03
C ARG A 192 -1.21 -18.38 2.96
N SER A 193 -2.18 -19.04 3.53
CA SER A 193 -3.04 -18.40 4.54
C SER A 193 -2.20 -17.89 5.71
N LEU A 194 -2.44 -16.65 6.10
CA LEU A 194 -1.83 -16.04 7.29
C LEU A 194 -2.60 -16.40 8.57
N ARG A 195 -3.73 -17.08 8.46
CA ARG A 195 -4.56 -17.42 9.61
C ARG A 195 -3.79 -18.19 10.70
N PRO A 196 -2.99 -19.23 10.42
CA PRO A 196 -2.23 -19.92 11.46
C PRO A 196 -1.23 -19.00 12.20
N LEU A 197 -0.68 -17.99 11.51
CA LEU A 197 0.18 -16.99 12.09
C LEU A 197 -0.60 -16.03 12.99
N LEU A 198 -1.76 -15.54 12.52
CA LEU A 198 -2.64 -14.63 13.25
C LEU A 198 -3.29 -15.29 14.46
N ASP A 199 -3.58 -16.59 14.38
CA ASP A 199 -4.08 -17.40 15.49
C ASP A 199 -2.96 -17.83 16.48
N GLY A 200 -1.71 -17.43 16.25
CA GLY A 200 -0.56 -17.77 17.10
C GLY A 200 -0.17 -19.25 17.08
N GLN A 201 -0.54 -20.00 16.05
CA GLN A 201 -0.25 -21.42 15.91
C GLN A 201 1.15 -21.71 15.35
N VAL A 202 1.68 -20.76 14.59
CA VAL A 202 3.01 -20.84 13.97
C VAL A 202 3.71 -19.49 14.02
N ASP A 203 5.03 -19.48 13.98
CA ASP A 203 5.85 -18.26 13.96
C ASP A 203 6.20 -17.83 12.51
N SER A 204 5.98 -18.69 11.53
CA SER A 204 6.30 -18.43 10.13
C SER A 204 5.39 -19.23 9.19
N VAL A 205 5.08 -18.64 8.05
CA VAL A 205 4.37 -19.31 6.95
C VAL A 205 5.28 -19.58 5.76
N ARG A 206 6.48 -18.98 5.72
CA ARG A 206 7.46 -19.17 4.64
C ARG A 206 8.86 -18.78 5.07
N GLU A 207 9.85 -19.34 4.41
CA GLU A 207 11.27 -19.07 4.65
C GLU A 207 11.81 -17.94 3.77
N TRP A 208 11.18 -17.68 2.63
CA TRP A 208 11.56 -16.65 1.66
C TRP A 208 10.37 -16.11 0.88
N VAL A 209 10.52 -14.93 0.31
CA VAL A 209 9.57 -14.28 -0.59
C VAL A 209 10.25 -13.88 -1.89
N LEU A 210 9.46 -13.74 -2.95
CA LEU A 210 9.88 -13.19 -4.23
C LEU A 210 9.28 -11.82 -4.41
N GLN A 211 10.10 -10.90 -4.90
CA GLN A 211 9.64 -9.61 -5.43
C GLN A 211 10.44 -9.25 -6.68
N GLY A 212 9.93 -8.36 -7.49
CA GLY A 212 10.67 -7.88 -8.65
C GLY A 212 9.79 -7.30 -9.74
N TYR A 213 10.45 -6.90 -10.82
CA TYR A 213 9.80 -6.50 -12.06
C TYR A 213 9.83 -7.64 -13.06
N PHE A 214 8.67 -8.00 -13.58
CA PHE A 214 8.55 -9.03 -14.62
C PHE A 214 9.50 -8.75 -15.79
N GLY A 215 10.28 -9.75 -16.16
CA GLY A 215 11.24 -9.69 -17.26
C GLY A 215 12.51 -8.85 -17.01
N ARG A 216 12.71 -8.33 -15.79
CA ARG A 216 13.86 -7.47 -15.48
C ARG A 216 14.66 -7.96 -14.28
N GLU A 217 14.00 -8.12 -13.15
CA GLU A 217 14.64 -8.42 -11.89
C GLU A 217 13.77 -9.35 -11.06
N VAL A 218 14.40 -10.35 -10.44
CA VAL A 218 13.80 -11.17 -9.39
C VAL A 218 14.67 -11.10 -8.16
N ASN A 219 14.07 -10.74 -7.05
CA ASN A 219 14.70 -10.76 -5.75
C ASN A 219 14.14 -11.92 -4.94
N VAL A 220 15.01 -12.71 -4.33
CA VAL A 220 14.68 -13.62 -3.25
C VAL A 220 15.06 -12.93 -1.95
N ILE A 221 14.14 -12.89 -1.01
CA ILE A 221 14.34 -12.27 0.30
C ILE A 221 14.03 -13.31 1.35
N ASP A 222 14.95 -13.52 2.26
CA ASP A 222 14.78 -14.27 3.50
C ASP A 222 15.06 -13.39 4.71
N LEU A 223 15.06 -13.94 5.92
CA LEU A 223 15.32 -13.19 7.14
C LEU A 223 16.79 -12.76 7.27
N ASP A 224 17.70 -13.38 6.53
CA ASP A 224 19.14 -13.08 6.56
C ASP A 224 19.51 -12.00 5.53
N GLY A 225 18.71 -11.79 4.50
CA GLY A 225 19.01 -10.79 3.49
C GLY A 225 18.20 -10.85 2.21
N LYS A 226 18.69 -10.09 1.22
CA LYS A 226 18.10 -9.98 -0.10
C LYS A 226 19.09 -10.45 -1.17
N TYR A 227 18.67 -11.38 -1.98
CA TYR A 227 19.41 -11.90 -3.13
C TYR A 227 18.76 -11.43 -4.42
N VAL A 228 19.52 -10.76 -5.27
CA VAL A 228 19.01 -10.16 -6.50
C VAL A 228 19.51 -10.96 -7.70
N ARG A 229 18.59 -11.33 -8.60
CA ARG A 229 18.94 -11.87 -9.90
C ARG A 229 18.33 -10.97 -10.99
N THR A 230 19.19 -10.37 -11.80
CA THR A 230 18.77 -9.63 -12.98
C THR A 230 18.73 -10.53 -14.20
N ALA A 231 17.88 -10.24 -15.17
CA ALA A 231 17.88 -10.88 -16.46
C ALA A 231 19.10 -10.42 -17.27
N PRO A 232 19.96 -11.35 -17.76
CA PRO A 232 21.21 -10.96 -18.41
C PRO A 232 21.05 -10.22 -19.74
N ASP A 233 19.94 -10.44 -20.46
CA ASP A 233 19.73 -9.98 -21.84
C ASP A 233 18.51 -9.05 -22.03
N GLY A 234 18.09 -8.36 -20.99
CA GLY A 234 16.93 -7.43 -21.06
C GLY A 234 15.59 -8.11 -20.78
N PRO A 235 14.45 -7.53 -21.20
CA PRO A 235 13.17 -7.72 -20.52
C PRO A 235 12.53 -9.09 -20.65
N PHE A 236 13.12 -10.11 -21.26
CA PHE A 236 12.36 -11.31 -21.65
C PHE A 236 12.86 -12.70 -21.29
N PRO A 237 13.88 -12.99 -20.55
CA PRO A 237 14.21 -14.39 -20.36
C PRO A 237 13.91 -14.99 -19.00
N LEU A 238 13.00 -14.43 -18.25
CA LEU A 238 12.43 -15.14 -17.11
C LEU A 238 11.15 -15.90 -17.52
N SER A 239 11.12 -16.44 -18.75
CA SER A 239 10.14 -17.47 -19.07
C SER A 239 10.46 -18.71 -18.25
N ILE A 240 9.57 -19.04 -17.42
CA ILE A 240 9.51 -20.26 -16.63
C ILE A 240 9.12 -21.41 -17.54
#